data_d8572959d8ad92fb3e56a1d065b2f46e
#
_entry.id   d8572959d8ad92fb3e56a1d065b2f46e
#
_cell.length_a   1.000
_cell.length_b   1.000
_cell.length_c   1.000
_cell.angle_alpha   90.00
_cell.angle_beta   90.00
_cell.angle_gamma   90.00
#
_symmetry.space_group_name_H-M   'P 1'
#
loop_
_entity.id
_entity.type
_entity.pdbx_description
1 polymer ?
#
loop_
_entity_poly.entity_id
_entity_poly.type
_entity_poly.pdbx_seq_one_letter_code
_entity_poly.pdbx_strand_id
1 'polypeptide(L)'
;MTGLLATQGTRDVHREPDSSLIDAARGIAPIIRAYSDEAERERRLSRPVLDALRTTGLLRMTTPRSLGGSETDPVTRAVVIEEIGRHDSAAAWTLENPLDWAFLCCRLPDEGAEEIYGRGADILIAGQFGRPLRATSTLGGYRVSGRAPFVSNCYDADWILSMVVVEGESAGGEPEMRMAYFPSKQCEIVDTWDVMGMRGTGSNDISVTDVFVPTYRTFPFVPAFEPGSHYRGPLYRLPVVGVAASGIPTPMLGVARRALDVVADLARTKSPVGSNGLLKDRPSAQVQLGRGEAILRSGRLLLLDTLDAAWQRCLDGRAHSLEQKAELLLGLAHAMGSAVQAVELACSIAGTTAFRATSPLERCFRDVQTMRHHVWASEQRYGTFGQVRLGVHADFPVVAF
;
A
#
# COMPACT_ATOMS: atom_id res chain seq x y z
N MET A 1 -40.37 17.69 -0.15
CA MET A 1 -39.37 18.77 -0.32
C MET A 1 -38.92 19.19 1.05
N THR A 2 -37.65 19.47 1.24
CA THR A 2 -36.95 19.88 2.47
C THR A 2 -36.60 18.79 3.46
N GLY A 3 -35.50 18.10 3.12
CA GLY A 3 -34.67 17.33 4.04
C GLY A 3 -33.21 17.58 3.66
N LEU A 4 -32.83 18.88 3.64
CA LEU A 4 -31.47 19.29 3.34
C LEU A 4 -30.63 19.26 4.61
N LEU A 5 -29.49 18.58 4.50
CA LEU A 5 -28.28 18.83 5.29
C LEU A 5 -28.47 18.78 6.80
N ALA A 6 -28.51 17.56 7.35
CA ALA A 6 -27.94 17.39 8.67
C ALA A 6 -26.43 17.74 8.52
N THR A 7 -26.09 18.97 8.93
CA THR A 7 -24.72 19.39 9.17
C THR A 7 -24.13 18.39 10.16
N GLN A 8 -23.31 17.47 9.67
CA GLN A 8 -22.40 16.73 10.54
C GLN A 8 -21.61 17.82 11.27
N GLY A 9 -21.79 17.89 12.58
CA GLY A 9 -21.06 18.82 13.43
C GLY A 9 -19.57 18.69 13.11
N THR A 10 -18.88 19.82 13.13
CA THR A 10 -17.42 19.89 13.04
C THR A 10 -16.83 18.80 13.92
N ARG A 11 -16.31 17.74 13.29
CA ARG A 11 -15.56 16.70 14.00
C ARG A 11 -14.34 17.37 14.56
N ASP A 12 -14.30 17.53 15.88
CA ASP A 12 -13.10 17.92 16.57
C ASP A 12 -12.06 16.78 16.46
N VAL A 13 -10.91 17.18 15.94
CA VAL A 13 -9.60 16.58 16.13
C VAL A 13 -9.35 15.25 15.42
N HIS A 14 -8.60 15.34 14.34
CA HIS A 14 -7.79 14.22 13.83
C HIS A 14 -6.94 13.66 14.99
N ARG A 15 -7.02 12.33 15.20
CA ARG A 15 -6.15 11.64 16.15
C ARG A 15 -4.69 11.98 15.78
N GLU A 16 -3.90 12.40 16.78
CA GLU A 16 -2.46 12.54 16.58
C GLU A 16 -1.84 11.15 16.35
N PRO A 17 -1.11 10.98 15.23
CA PRO A 17 -0.40 9.73 14.96
C PRO A 17 0.63 9.43 16.04
N ASP A 18 0.95 8.14 16.26
CA ASP A 18 2.00 7.72 17.19
C ASP A 18 3.37 8.28 16.76
N SER A 19 3.86 9.27 17.51
CA SER A 19 5.12 9.95 17.22
C SER A 19 6.32 9.00 17.30
N SER A 20 6.28 7.96 18.12
CA SER A 20 7.39 7.03 18.29
C SER A 20 7.66 6.21 17.03
N LEU A 21 6.61 5.77 16.33
CA LEU A 21 6.72 5.05 15.06
C LEU A 21 7.16 5.97 13.91
N ILE A 22 6.71 7.24 13.93
CA ILE A 22 7.16 8.25 12.96
C ILE A 22 8.65 8.55 13.18
N ASP A 23 9.09 8.70 14.42
CA ASP A 23 10.50 8.95 14.75
C ASP A 23 11.37 7.74 14.39
N ALA A 24 10.88 6.51 14.57
CA ALA A 24 11.55 5.31 14.08
C ALA A 24 11.73 5.32 12.56
N ALA A 25 10.69 5.71 11.80
CA ALA A 25 10.77 5.88 10.35
C ALA A 25 11.81 6.95 9.94
N ARG A 26 11.82 8.10 10.62
CA ARG A 26 12.81 9.15 10.40
C ARG A 26 14.23 8.70 10.75
N GLY A 27 14.37 7.91 11.79
CA GLY A 27 15.65 7.37 12.24
C GLY A 27 16.38 6.52 11.20
N ILE A 28 15.64 5.77 10.37
CA ILE A 28 16.22 4.94 9.31
C ILE A 28 16.36 5.67 7.97
N ALA A 29 15.85 6.86 7.83
CA ALA A 29 15.92 7.64 6.59
C ALA A 29 17.34 7.84 6.03
N PRO A 30 18.40 8.08 6.84
CA PRO A 30 19.77 8.14 6.32
C PRO A 30 20.22 6.83 5.66
N ILE A 31 19.87 5.69 6.23
CA ILE A 31 20.20 4.35 5.68
C ILE A 31 19.46 4.17 4.35
N ILE A 32 18.16 4.45 4.31
CA ILE A 32 17.36 4.34 3.08
C ILE A 32 17.98 5.17 1.96
N ARG A 33 18.31 6.44 2.21
CA ARG A 33 18.93 7.31 1.19
C ARG A 33 20.29 6.81 0.72
N ALA A 34 21.10 6.27 1.62
CA ALA A 34 22.45 5.78 1.28
C ALA A 34 22.41 4.58 0.32
N TYR A 35 21.36 3.75 0.37
CA TYR A 35 21.25 2.54 -0.40
C TYR A 35 20.18 2.59 -1.52
N SER A 36 19.55 3.74 -1.74
CA SER A 36 18.44 3.84 -2.71
C SER A 36 18.90 3.64 -4.15
N ASP A 37 20.11 4.07 -4.52
CA ASP A 37 20.68 3.84 -5.86
C ASP A 37 21.12 2.39 -6.08
N GLU A 38 21.55 1.72 -5.01
CA GLU A 38 21.82 0.28 -5.05
C GLU A 38 20.54 -0.50 -5.27
N ALA A 39 19.48 -0.18 -4.51
CA ALA A 39 18.18 -0.83 -4.65
C ALA A 39 17.60 -0.68 -6.07
N GLU A 40 17.74 0.50 -6.67
CA GLU A 40 17.34 0.77 -8.06
C GLU A 40 18.10 -0.13 -9.06
N ARG A 41 19.42 -0.23 -8.90
CA ARG A 41 20.29 -1.00 -9.79
C ARG A 41 20.08 -2.51 -9.66
N GLU A 42 20.03 -3.01 -8.41
CA GLU A 42 19.90 -4.43 -8.09
C GLU A 42 18.44 -4.93 -8.18
N ARG A 43 17.48 -4.03 -8.38
CA ARG A 43 16.03 -4.33 -8.45
C ARG A 43 15.50 -5.05 -7.21
N ARG A 44 16.07 -4.75 -6.03
CA ARG A 44 15.65 -5.24 -4.71
C ARG A 44 16.24 -4.34 -3.63
N LEU A 45 15.63 -4.30 -2.45
CA LEU A 45 16.22 -3.56 -1.34
C LEU A 45 17.54 -4.21 -0.89
N SER A 46 18.49 -3.35 -0.53
CA SER A 46 19.73 -3.80 0.07
C SER A 46 19.52 -4.29 1.51
N ARG A 47 20.36 -5.23 1.93
CA ARG A 47 20.28 -5.85 3.25
C ARG A 47 20.26 -4.84 4.40
N PRO A 48 21.09 -3.76 4.42
CA PRO A 48 21.04 -2.76 5.48
C PRO A 48 19.67 -2.07 5.64
N VAL A 49 18.94 -1.83 4.55
CA VAL A 49 17.60 -1.24 4.60
C VAL A 49 16.58 -2.24 5.17
N LEU A 50 16.63 -3.50 4.73
CA LEU A 50 15.77 -4.56 5.26
C LEU A 50 15.99 -4.79 6.77
N ASP A 51 17.24 -4.83 7.21
CA ASP A 51 17.59 -5.00 8.61
C ASP A 51 17.14 -3.79 9.44
N ALA A 52 17.25 -2.57 8.90
CA ALA A 52 16.72 -1.37 9.55
C ALA A 52 15.20 -1.43 9.71
N LEU A 53 14.45 -1.83 8.67
CA LEU A 53 13.00 -2.02 8.76
C LEU A 53 12.61 -3.07 9.80
N ARG A 54 13.34 -4.18 9.89
CA ARG A 54 13.09 -5.24 10.88
C ARG A 54 13.35 -4.77 12.30
N THR A 55 14.47 -4.08 12.54
CA THR A 55 14.88 -3.69 13.91
C THR A 55 14.08 -2.54 14.52
N THR A 56 13.41 -1.73 13.70
CA THR A 56 12.56 -0.62 14.16
C THR A 56 11.18 -1.05 14.64
N GLY A 57 10.77 -2.29 14.39
CA GLY A 57 9.42 -2.77 14.71
C GLY A 57 8.34 -2.27 13.75
N LEU A 58 8.68 -1.56 12.67
CA LEU A 58 7.71 -1.04 11.70
C LEU A 58 6.98 -2.17 10.96
N LEU A 59 7.62 -3.33 10.76
CA LEU A 59 6.99 -4.51 10.16
C LEU A 59 5.90 -5.15 11.03
N ARG A 60 5.78 -4.74 12.30
CA ARG A 60 4.80 -5.31 13.26
C ARG A 60 3.51 -4.52 13.35
N MET A 61 3.36 -3.42 12.60
CA MET A 61 2.27 -2.46 12.78
C MET A 61 0.87 -3.09 12.64
N THR A 62 0.71 -4.10 11.80
CA THR A 62 -0.58 -4.78 11.61
C THR A 62 -0.67 -6.16 12.26
N THR A 63 0.37 -6.60 12.94
CA THR A 63 0.42 -7.86 13.68
C THR A 63 -0.27 -7.72 15.04
N PRO A 64 -1.02 -8.73 15.53
CA PRO A 64 -1.66 -8.68 16.83
C PRO A 64 -0.65 -8.64 17.98
N ARG A 65 -1.03 -7.95 19.07
CA ARG A 65 -0.18 -7.83 20.27
C ARG A 65 0.14 -9.17 20.90
N SER A 66 -0.81 -10.11 20.87
CA SER A 66 -0.61 -11.48 21.36
C SER A 66 0.45 -12.27 20.58
N LEU A 67 0.76 -11.84 19.34
CA LEU A 67 1.81 -12.42 18.50
C LEU A 67 3.03 -11.47 18.36
N GLY A 68 3.16 -10.48 19.25
CA GLY A 68 4.31 -9.58 19.32
C GLY A 68 4.21 -8.33 18.46
N GLY A 69 3.05 -8.03 17.91
CA GLY A 69 2.78 -6.83 17.11
C GLY A 69 2.32 -5.61 17.89
N SER A 70 2.02 -4.52 17.20
CA SER A 70 1.59 -3.25 17.79
C SER A 70 0.12 -2.90 17.57
N GLU A 71 -0.56 -3.53 16.62
CA GLU A 71 -1.96 -3.22 16.25
C GLU A 71 -2.15 -1.71 16.02
N THR A 72 -1.26 -1.13 15.22
CA THR A 72 -1.22 0.31 14.97
C THR A 72 -2.45 0.76 14.20
N ASP A 73 -3.00 1.91 14.59
CA ASP A 73 -4.13 2.52 13.89
C ASP A 73 -3.77 2.92 12.44
N PRO A 74 -4.78 2.98 11.54
CA PRO A 74 -4.53 3.19 10.12
C PRO A 74 -3.99 4.59 9.76
N VAL A 75 -4.25 5.61 10.58
CA VAL A 75 -3.73 6.97 10.38
C VAL A 75 -2.23 7.01 10.67
N THR A 76 -1.80 6.45 11.80
CA THR A 76 -0.38 6.32 12.16
C THR A 76 0.36 5.52 11.09
N ARG A 77 -0.20 4.35 10.68
CA ARG A 77 0.38 3.54 9.61
C ARG A 77 0.59 4.33 8.32
N ALA A 78 -0.42 5.07 7.89
CA ALA A 78 -0.37 5.88 6.68
C ALA A 78 0.76 6.93 6.74
N VAL A 79 0.88 7.66 7.86
CA VAL A 79 1.90 8.69 8.05
C VAL A 79 3.31 8.10 8.11
N VAL A 80 3.49 6.94 8.75
CA VAL A 80 4.78 6.23 8.82
C VAL A 80 5.26 5.82 7.42
N ILE A 81 4.38 5.22 6.62
CA ILE A 81 4.73 4.78 5.25
C ILE A 81 4.99 5.99 4.34
N GLU A 82 4.18 7.06 4.47
CA GLU A 82 4.41 8.33 3.77
C GLU A 82 5.79 8.92 4.09
N GLU A 83 6.21 8.90 5.37
CA GLU A 83 7.53 9.40 5.79
C GLU A 83 8.67 8.60 5.13
N ILE A 84 8.58 7.26 5.09
CA ILE A 84 9.56 6.43 4.36
C ILE A 84 9.55 6.77 2.86
N GLY A 85 8.39 6.97 2.26
CA GLY A 85 8.21 7.31 0.83
C GLY A 85 8.88 8.64 0.43
N ARG A 86 9.06 9.58 1.35
CA ARG A 86 9.85 10.80 1.13
C ARG A 86 11.32 10.51 0.83
N HIS A 87 11.81 9.34 1.22
CA HIS A 87 13.21 8.97 1.07
C HIS A 87 13.44 7.98 -0.05
N ASP A 88 12.57 6.96 -0.15
CA ASP A 88 12.58 5.98 -1.23
C ASP A 88 11.21 5.30 -1.37
N SER A 89 10.67 5.28 -2.58
CA SER A 89 9.38 4.68 -2.90
C SER A 89 9.37 3.16 -2.75
N ALA A 90 10.46 2.49 -3.15
CA ALA A 90 10.58 1.04 -3.06
C ALA A 90 10.70 0.59 -1.60
N ALA A 91 11.43 1.33 -0.76
CA ALA A 91 11.49 1.07 0.67
C ALA A 91 10.13 1.23 1.35
N ALA A 92 9.36 2.27 0.97
CA ALA A 92 8.01 2.47 1.49
C ALA A 92 7.06 1.35 1.06
N TRP A 93 7.14 0.90 -0.18
CA TRP A 93 6.36 -0.23 -0.69
C TRP A 93 6.76 -1.55 -0.03
N THR A 94 8.06 -1.74 0.25
CA THR A 94 8.58 -2.91 0.97
C THR A 94 8.13 -2.94 2.42
N LEU A 95 7.83 -1.80 3.03
CA LEU A 95 7.19 -1.72 4.34
C LEU A 95 5.68 -1.94 4.24
N GLU A 96 5.01 -1.28 3.30
CA GLU A 96 3.56 -1.29 3.15
C GLU A 96 3.02 -2.67 2.85
N ASN A 97 3.58 -3.32 1.83
CA ASN A 97 3.07 -4.57 1.26
C ASN A 97 3.01 -5.72 2.29
N PRO A 98 4.07 -6.02 3.07
CA PRO A 98 4.01 -7.02 4.14
C PRO A 98 2.95 -6.73 5.20
N LEU A 99 2.67 -5.47 5.50
CA LEU A 99 1.68 -5.09 6.50
C LEU A 99 0.24 -5.41 6.03
N ASP A 100 -0.06 -5.27 4.75
CA ASP A 100 -1.35 -5.67 4.18
C ASP A 100 -1.54 -7.19 4.28
N TRP A 101 -0.51 -7.94 3.94
CA TRP A 101 -0.56 -9.40 3.98
C TRP A 101 -0.57 -9.95 5.40
N ALA A 102 0.15 -9.31 6.33
CA ALA A 102 0.11 -9.62 7.75
C ALA A 102 -1.28 -9.38 8.37
N PHE A 103 -1.95 -8.28 7.97
CA PHE A 103 -3.34 -8.03 8.38
C PHE A 103 -4.26 -9.18 7.96
N LEU A 104 -4.12 -9.71 6.75
CA LEU A 104 -4.99 -10.79 6.25
C LEU A 104 -4.84 -12.11 7.00
N CYS A 105 -3.78 -12.30 7.79
CA CYS A 105 -3.67 -13.45 8.69
C CYS A 105 -4.84 -13.53 9.70
N CYS A 106 -5.57 -12.42 9.95
CA CYS A 106 -6.76 -12.44 10.79
C CYS A 106 -7.88 -13.37 10.28
N ARG A 107 -7.80 -13.79 9.03
CA ARG A 107 -8.75 -14.70 8.37
C ARG A 107 -8.34 -16.18 8.45
N LEU A 108 -7.14 -16.44 8.96
CA LEU A 108 -6.68 -17.82 9.20
C LEU A 108 -7.22 -18.36 10.52
N PRO A 109 -7.34 -19.70 10.67
CA PRO A 109 -7.37 -20.35 11.97
C PRO A 109 -6.13 -19.97 12.79
N ASP A 110 -6.24 -19.98 14.12
CA ASP A 110 -5.13 -19.63 15.03
C ASP A 110 -3.85 -20.42 14.75
N GLU A 111 -3.96 -21.73 14.46
CA GLU A 111 -2.84 -22.59 14.08
C GLU A 111 -2.03 -22.01 12.90
N GLY A 112 -2.71 -21.48 11.88
CA GLY A 112 -2.05 -20.87 10.72
C GLY A 112 -1.33 -19.58 11.06
N ALA A 113 -1.94 -18.72 11.87
CA ALA A 113 -1.33 -17.49 12.34
C ALA A 113 -0.12 -17.78 13.26
N GLU A 114 -0.25 -18.70 14.19
CA GLU A 114 0.82 -19.11 15.10
C GLU A 114 2.03 -19.70 14.35
N GLU A 115 1.81 -20.47 13.29
CA GLU A 115 2.90 -20.96 12.45
C GLU A 115 3.61 -19.84 11.72
N ILE A 116 2.85 -18.89 11.13
CA ILE A 116 3.41 -17.77 10.37
C ILE A 116 4.29 -16.90 11.29
N TYR A 117 3.82 -16.60 12.48
CA TYR A 117 4.54 -15.76 13.46
C TYR A 117 5.45 -16.55 14.43
N GLY A 118 5.55 -17.86 14.29
CA GLY A 118 6.33 -18.71 15.21
C GLY A 118 7.82 -18.39 15.32
N ARG A 119 8.36 -17.58 14.39
CA ARG A 119 9.75 -17.08 14.42
C ARG A 119 9.86 -15.61 14.87
N GLY A 120 8.77 -15.00 15.28
CA GLY A 120 8.69 -13.59 15.70
C GLY A 120 7.80 -12.76 14.80
N ALA A 121 7.57 -11.52 15.22
CA ALA A 121 6.64 -10.59 14.55
C ALA A 121 7.25 -9.77 13.40
N ASP A 122 8.59 -9.77 13.27
CA ASP A 122 9.32 -9.00 12.22
C ASP A 122 9.49 -9.81 10.93
N ILE A 123 8.41 -10.44 10.49
CA ILE A 123 8.40 -11.25 9.28
C ILE A 123 8.05 -10.40 8.05
N LEU A 124 8.61 -10.77 6.90
CA LEU A 124 8.23 -10.22 5.61
C LEU A 124 7.29 -11.19 4.92
N ILE A 125 6.06 -10.77 4.70
CA ILE A 125 5.10 -11.52 3.90
C ILE A 125 4.98 -10.81 2.55
N ALA A 126 5.37 -11.46 1.47
CA ALA A 126 5.09 -11.00 0.12
C ALA A 126 3.73 -11.55 -0.34
N GLY A 127 3.11 -10.92 -1.33
CA GLY A 127 1.85 -11.48 -1.83
C GLY A 127 1.29 -10.75 -3.05
N GLN A 128 0.18 -11.29 -3.56
CA GLN A 128 -0.53 -10.73 -4.70
C GLN A 128 -2.02 -11.14 -4.71
N PHE A 129 -2.86 -10.27 -5.29
CA PHE A 129 -4.29 -10.52 -5.57
C PHE A 129 -4.59 -10.71 -7.07
N GLY A 130 -3.58 -10.75 -7.91
CA GLY A 130 -3.75 -10.77 -9.35
C GLY A 130 -4.25 -12.12 -9.89
N ARG A 131 -3.45 -12.75 -10.75
CA ARG A 131 -3.80 -14.02 -11.37
C ARG A 131 -3.76 -15.16 -10.34
N PRO A 132 -4.88 -15.90 -10.12
CA PRO A 132 -4.90 -17.01 -9.16
C PRO A 132 -4.08 -18.19 -9.66
N LEU A 133 -3.43 -18.88 -8.71
CA LEU A 133 -2.84 -20.21 -8.91
C LEU A 133 -3.97 -21.26 -8.95
N ARG A 134 -3.72 -22.44 -9.50
CA ARG A 134 -4.65 -23.55 -9.47
C ARG A 134 -4.44 -24.39 -8.22
N ALA A 135 -5.51 -24.81 -7.58
CA ALA A 135 -5.50 -25.66 -6.41
C ALA A 135 -6.43 -26.87 -6.62
N THR A 136 -5.94 -28.06 -6.32
CA THR A 136 -6.73 -29.28 -6.31
C THR A 136 -6.88 -29.76 -4.86
N SER A 137 -8.10 -30.02 -4.43
CA SER A 137 -8.38 -30.51 -3.07
C SER A 137 -7.75 -31.88 -2.84
N THR A 138 -7.16 -32.07 -1.66
CA THR A 138 -6.58 -33.34 -1.20
C THR A 138 -6.81 -33.52 0.30
N LEU A 139 -6.48 -34.68 0.82
CA LEU A 139 -6.63 -34.93 2.27
C LEU A 139 -5.82 -33.92 3.10
N GLY A 140 -6.52 -33.15 3.93
CA GLY A 140 -5.93 -32.17 4.85
C GLY A 140 -5.49 -30.85 4.22
N GLY A 141 -5.74 -30.61 2.91
CA GLY A 141 -5.35 -29.35 2.26
C GLY A 141 -5.51 -29.34 0.76
N TYR A 142 -4.58 -28.66 0.10
CA TYR A 142 -4.61 -28.42 -1.34
C TYR A 142 -3.27 -28.69 -1.96
N ARG A 143 -3.25 -29.22 -3.20
CA ARG A 143 -2.09 -29.22 -4.09
C ARG A 143 -2.16 -28.01 -5.00
N VAL A 144 -1.14 -27.16 -5.00
CA VAL A 144 -1.17 -25.87 -5.70
C VAL A 144 -0.06 -25.81 -6.74
N SER A 145 -0.43 -25.38 -7.93
CA SER A 145 0.50 -25.17 -9.06
C SER A 145 0.14 -23.91 -9.84
N GLY A 146 1.16 -23.28 -10.45
CA GLY A 146 0.98 -22.16 -11.36
C GLY A 146 2.00 -21.07 -11.17
N ARG A 147 1.77 -19.94 -11.85
CA ARG A 147 2.63 -18.76 -11.82
C ARG A 147 1.78 -17.52 -11.51
N ALA A 148 2.24 -16.73 -10.54
CA ALA A 148 1.60 -15.51 -10.07
C ALA A 148 2.53 -14.31 -10.30
N PRO A 149 2.07 -13.22 -10.93
CA PRO A 149 2.88 -12.04 -11.22
C PRO A 149 2.86 -11.04 -10.06
N PHE A 150 3.78 -10.08 -10.11
CA PHE A 150 3.82 -8.89 -9.25
C PHE A 150 3.91 -9.18 -7.75
N VAL A 151 4.71 -10.19 -7.36
CA VAL A 151 4.94 -10.52 -5.96
C VAL A 151 6.08 -9.65 -5.42
N SER A 152 5.74 -8.47 -4.90
CA SER A 152 6.71 -7.52 -4.36
C SER A 152 7.47 -8.14 -3.18
N ASN A 153 8.77 -7.86 -3.09
CA ASN A 153 9.68 -8.35 -2.04
C ASN A 153 9.88 -9.87 -2.01
N CYS A 154 9.55 -10.60 -3.07
CA CYS A 154 9.58 -12.07 -3.07
C CYS A 154 10.97 -12.66 -2.76
N TYR A 155 12.08 -11.94 -3.05
CA TYR A 155 13.44 -12.39 -2.72
C TYR A 155 13.75 -12.44 -1.21
N ASP A 156 13.09 -11.58 -0.43
CA ASP A 156 13.42 -11.37 0.99
C ASP A 156 12.28 -11.79 1.92
N ALA A 157 11.19 -12.32 1.32
CA ALA A 157 10.02 -12.77 2.05
C ALA A 157 10.27 -14.06 2.84
N ASP A 158 9.71 -14.13 4.03
CA ASP A 158 9.62 -15.35 4.83
C ASP A 158 8.44 -16.21 4.35
N TRP A 159 7.32 -15.54 4.00
CA TRP A 159 6.10 -16.16 3.50
C TRP A 159 5.60 -15.44 2.25
N ILE A 160 4.88 -16.18 1.41
CA ILE A 160 4.20 -15.63 0.23
C ILE A 160 2.72 -15.98 0.30
N LEU A 161 1.87 -14.94 0.19
CA LEU A 161 0.42 -15.07 0.06
C LEU A 161 0.01 -14.98 -1.40
N SER A 162 -0.80 -15.92 -1.86
CA SER A 162 -1.36 -15.86 -3.22
C SER A 162 -2.82 -16.28 -3.26
N MET A 163 -3.55 -15.69 -4.18
CA MET A 163 -4.88 -16.15 -4.53
C MET A 163 -4.78 -17.50 -5.24
N VAL A 164 -5.68 -18.42 -4.89
CA VAL A 164 -5.82 -19.72 -5.54
C VAL A 164 -7.28 -19.95 -5.95
N VAL A 165 -7.48 -20.63 -7.07
CA VAL A 165 -8.79 -21.13 -7.51
C VAL A 165 -8.81 -22.63 -7.33
N VAL A 166 -9.79 -23.12 -6.56
CA VAL A 166 -9.94 -24.57 -6.31
C VAL A 166 -10.66 -25.19 -7.48
N GLU A 167 -10.04 -26.21 -8.08
CA GLU A 167 -10.64 -26.97 -9.19
C GLU A 167 -11.79 -27.84 -8.68
N GLY A 168 -12.90 -27.82 -9.39
CA GLY A 168 -14.14 -28.54 -9.06
C GLY A 168 -15.33 -27.60 -8.97
N GLU A 169 -16.52 -28.17 -8.90
CA GLU A 169 -17.75 -27.40 -8.74
C GLU A 169 -17.95 -27.04 -7.26
N SER A 170 -18.06 -25.73 -6.96
CA SER A 170 -18.65 -25.29 -5.70
C SER A 170 -20.17 -25.52 -5.72
N ALA A 171 -20.80 -25.55 -4.56
CA ALA A 171 -22.25 -25.72 -4.43
C ALA A 171 -23.08 -24.65 -5.18
N GLY A 172 -22.47 -23.59 -5.71
CA GLY A 172 -23.09 -22.52 -6.49
C GLY A 172 -22.68 -22.49 -7.97
N GLY A 173 -21.87 -23.43 -8.46
CA GLY A 173 -21.40 -23.50 -9.86
C GLY A 173 -20.23 -22.56 -10.19
N GLU A 174 -19.84 -21.67 -9.27
CA GLU A 174 -18.64 -20.82 -9.43
C GLU A 174 -17.44 -21.44 -8.72
N PRO A 175 -16.21 -21.28 -9.26
CA PRO A 175 -15.00 -21.79 -8.62
C PRO A 175 -14.79 -21.16 -7.24
N GLU A 176 -14.40 -21.98 -6.25
CA GLU A 176 -14.03 -21.49 -4.93
C GLU A 176 -12.72 -20.73 -5.01
N MET A 177 -12.73 -19.46 -4.59
CA MET A 177 -11.53 -18.63 -4.46
C MET A 177 -11.05 -18.66 -3.02
N ARG A 178 -9.75 -18.90 -2.85
CA ARG A 178 -9.09 -18.90 -1.53
C ARG A 178 -7.82 -18.06 -1.60
N MET A 179 -7.35 -17.65 -0.42
CA MET A 179 -6.00 -17.17 -0.23
C MET A 179 -5.17 -18.26 0.45
N ALA A 180 -3.92 -18.43 0.05
CA ALA A 180 -3.04 -19.47 0.56
C ALA A 180 -1.64 -18.93 0.89
N TYR A 181 -1.13 -19.25 2.09
CA TYR A 181 0.21 -18.89 2.53
C TYR A 181 1.21 -20.03 2.26
N PHE A 182 2.31 -19.68 1.63
CA PHE A 182 3.42 -20.59 1.32
C PHE A 182 4.67 -20.12 2.05
N PRO A 183 5.47 -20.99 2.68
CA PRO A 183 6.86 -20.68 2.98
C PRO A 183 7.57 -20.25 1.70
N SER A 184 8.27 -19.11 1.69
CA SER A 184 8.88 -18.57 0.47
C SER A 184 9.82 -19.54 -0.24
N LYS A 185 10.50 -20.41 0.52
CA LYS A 185 11.38 -21.47 0.00
C LYS A 185 10.69 -22.53 -0.87
N GLN A 186 9.35 -22.58 -0.86
CA GLN A 186 8.56 -23.48 -1.73
C GLN A 186 8.18 -22.82 -3.06
N CYS A 187 8.53 -21.55 -3.24
CA CYS A 187 8.25 -20.79 -4.44
C CYS A 187 9.54 -20.55 -5.22
N GLU A 188 9.51 -20.78 -6.51
CA GLU A 188 10.54 -20.37 -7.45
C GLU A 188 10.29 -18.92 -7.86
N ILE A 189 11.32 -18.08 -7.81
CA ILE A 189 11.26 -16.69 -8.27
C ILE A 189 11.64 -16.64 -9.73
N VAL A 190 10.77 -16.07 -10.56
CA VAL A 190 11.01 -15.88 -12.00
C VAL A 190 11.32 -14.41 -12.23
N ASP A 191 12.55 -14.10 -12.62
CA ASP A 191 13.03 -12.72 -12.82
C ASP A 191 12.29 -12.04 -13.99
N THR A 192 11.33 -11.20 -13.66
CA THR A 192 10.46 -10.48 -14.63
C THR A 192 10.39 -8.99 -14.35
N TRP A 193 10.91 -8.52 -13.19
CA TRP A 193 10.76 -7.14 -12.77
C TRP A 193 11.80 -6.21 -13.39
N ASP A 194 11.77 -6.07 -14.72
CA ASP A 194 12.57 -5.09 -15.46
C ASP A 194 11.65 -3.95 -15.96
N VAL A 195 11.53 -2.91 -15.15
CA VAL A 195 10.52 -1.85 -15.25
C VAL A 195 11.15 -0.47 -15.13
N MET A 196 10.39 0.57 -15.51
CA MET A 196 10.89 1.96 -15.51
C MET A 196 11.03 2.56 -14.12
N GLY A 197 10.16 2.21 -13.18
CA GLY A 197 10.13 2.76 -11.81
C GLY A 197 9.79 1.70 -10.77
N MET A 198 9.89 2.02 -9.49
CA MET A 198 9.68 1.07 -8.40
C MET A 198 10.61 -0.17 -8.48
N ARG A 199 11.76 -0.03 -9.13
CA ARG A 199 12.66 -1.15 -9.43
C ARG A 199 13.10 -1.90 -8.17
N GLY A 200 13.41 -1.15 -7.10
CA GLY A 200 13.86 -1.71 -5.82
C GLY A 200 12.84 -2.59 -5.08
N THR A 201 11.58 -2.68 -5.54
CA THR A 201 10.57 -3.55 -4.93
C THR A 201 10.74 -5.02 -5.29
N GLY A 202 11.50 -5.34 -6.36
CA GLY A 202 11.68 -6.71 -6.80
C GLY A 202 10.37 -7.47 -7.00
N SER A 203 9.37 -6.82 -7.63
CA SER A 203 8.02 -7.38 -7.80
C SER A 203 7.97 -8.43 -8.91
N ASN A 204 8.81 -9.44 -8.77
CA ASN A 204 8.94 -10.53 -9.73
C ASN A 204 7.72 -11.47 -9.71
N ASP A 205 7.66 -12.37 -10.69
CA ASP A 205 6.71 -13.47 -10.64
C ASP A 205 7.24 -14.58 -9.73
N ILE A 206 6.31 -15.33 -9.15
CA ILE A 206 6.62 -16.59 -8.48
C ILE A 206 5.99 -17.76 -9.23
N SER A 207 6.61 -18.92 -9.15
CA SER A 207 6.08 -20.19 -9.64
C SER A 207 6.07 -21.22 -8.52
N VAL A 208 5.02 -22.02 -8.48
CA VAL A 208 4.89 -23.19 -7.59
C VAL A 208 4.47 -24.40 -8.42
N THR A 209 5.01 -25.58 -8.08
CA THR A 209 4.70 -26.83 -8.78
C THR A 209 4.35 -27.90 -7.75
N ASP A 210 3.09 -28.31 -7.75
CA ASP A 210 2.54 -29.38 -6.89
C ASP A 210 2.85 -29.19 -5.38
N VAL A 211 2.78 -27.94 -4.90
CA VAL A 211 3.09 -27.63 -3.49
C VAL A 211 1.86 -27.98 -2.64
N PHE A 212 2.07 -28.77 -1.59
CA PHE A 212 1.02 -29.05 -0.60
C PHE A 212 0.88 -27.87 0.36
N VAL A 213 -0.36 -27.35 0.48
CA VAL A 213 -0.75 -26.31 1.42
C VAL A 213 -1.83 -26.86 2.35
N PRO A 214 -1.55 -27.00 3.64
CA PRO A 214 -2.56 -27.47 4.60
C PRO A 214 -3.72 -26.48 4.73
N THR A 215 -4.91 -26.98 5.03
CA THR A 215 -6.15 -26.17 5.10
C THR A 215 -5.98 -24.96 6.04
N TYR A 216 -5.29 -25.11 7.17
CA TYR A 216 -5.11 -24.04 8.16
C TYR A 216 -4.21 -22.88 7.68
N ARG A 217 -3.47 -23.05 6.56
CA ARG A 217 -2.73 -21.96 5.89
C ARG A 217 -3.55 -21.28 4.79
N THR A 218 -4.84 -21.57 4.72
CA THR A 218 -5.72 -21.00 3.70
C THR A 218 -6.99 -20.44 4.31
N PHE A 219 -7.60 -19.48 3.65
CA PHE A 219 -8.93 -18.99 3.99
C PHE A 219 -9.74 -18.68 2.72
N PRO A 220 -11.09 -18.84 2.74
CA PRO A 220 -11.94 -18.48 1.62
C PRO A 220 -11.92 -16.96 1.40
N PHE A 221 -11.83 -16.54 0.14
CA PHE A 221 -11.86 -15.12 -0.21
C PHE A 221 -13.31 -14.65 -0.33
N VAL A 222 -13.92 -14.34 0.82
CA VAL A 222 -15.30 -13.88 0.96
C VAL A 222 -15.37 -12.66 1.87
N PRO A 223 -16.38 -11.76 1.72
CA PRO A 223 -16.47 -10.55 2.55
C PRO A 223 -16.64 -10.84 4.05
N ALA A 224 -17.52 -11.79 4.39
CA ALA A 224 -17.83 -12.14 5.77
C ALA A 224 -16.86 -13.21 6.31
N PHE A 225 -16.30 -12.99 7.50
CA PHE A 225 -15.44 -13.94 8.20
C PHE A 225 -15.43 -13.66 9.70
N GLU A 226 -15.03 -14.66 10.48
CA GLU A 226 -14.79 -14.52 11.92
C GLU A 226 -13.28 -14.50 12.16
N PRO A 227 -12.74 -13.42 12.76
CA PRO A 227 -11.32 -13.35 13.07
C PRO A 227 -10.90 -14.41 14.09
N GLY A 228 -9.68 -14.96 13.94
CA GLY A 228 -9.06 -15.85 14.91
C GLY A 228 -8.93 -15.23 16.31
N SER A 229 -8.59 -16.06 17.31
CA SER A 229 -8.57 -15.61 18.72
C SER A 229 -7.56 -14.53 19.04
N HIS A 230 -6.46 -14.46 18.28
CA HIS A 230 -5.43 -13.43 18.40
C HIS A 230 -5.90 -12.05 17.90
N TYR A 231 -6.93 -11.97 17.05
CA TYR A 231 -7.34 -10.80 16.29
C TYR A 231 -8.57 -10.12 16.89
N ARG A 232 -8.52 -9.79 18.20
CA ARG A 232 -9.62 -9.17 18.96
C ARG A 232 -9.59 -7.65 18.98
N GLY A 233 -8.46 -7.05 18.59
CA GLY A 233 -8.28 -5.61 18.59
C GLY A 233 -9.16 -4.88 17.57
N PRO A 234 -9.39 -3.57 17.75
CA PRO A 234 -10.21 -2.77 16.85
C PRO A 234 -9.65 -2.72 15.42
N LEU A 235 -8.34 -2.91 15.23
CA LEU A 235 -7.71 -2.94 13.92
C LEU A 235 -8.36 -3.97 12.98
N TYR A 236 -8.69 -5.15 13.50
CA TYR A 236 -9.23 -6.27 12.68
C TYR A 236 -10.72 -6.12 12.35
N ARG A 237 -11.35 -5.02 12.76
CA ARG A 237 -12.67 -4.57 12.31
C ARG A 237 -12.60 -3.64 11.10
N LEU A 238 -11.38 -3.20 10.74
CA LEU A 238 -11.17 -2.37 9.56
C LEU A 238 -11.45 -3.21 8.30
N PRO A 239 -12.23 -2.69 7.33
CA PRO A 239 -12.45 -3.40 6.08
C PRO A 239 -11.14 -3.48 5.26
N VAL A 240 -11.01 -4.47 4.39
CA VAL A 240 -9.82 -4.65 3.52
C VAL A 240 -9.52 -3.39 2.72
N VAL A 241 -10.55 -2.70 2.22
CA VAL A 241 -10.38 -1.41 1.53
C VAL A 241 -9.76 -0.34 2.45
N GLY A 242 -10.03 -0.37 3.75
CA GLY A 242 -9.45 0.54 4.73
C GLY A 242 -7.96 0.23 4.99
N VAL A 243 -7.61 -1.04 5.00
CA VAL A 243 -6.20 -1.48 5.08
C VAL A 243 -5.44 -1.00 3.84
N ALA A 244 -5.96 -1.28 2.65
CA ALA A 244 -5.39 -0.81 1.39
C ALA A 244 -5.27 0.73 1.34
N ALA A 245 -6.28 1.47 1.84
CA ALA A 245 -6.25 2.93 1.89
C ALA A 245 -5.17 3.47 2.84
N SER A 246 -4.87 2.76 3.93
CA SER A 246 -3.82 3.19 4.87
C SER A 246 -2.39 2.87 4.39
N GLY A 247 -2.23 2.07 3.35
CA GLY A 247 -0.95 1.62 2.82
C GLY A 247 -0.67 2.12 1.39
N ILE A 248 -1.40 1.59 0.42
CA ILE A 248 -1.11 1.71 -1.02
C ILE A 248 -0.87 3.15 -1.53
N PRO A 249 -1.64 4.20 -1.16
CA PRO A 249 -1.41 5.55 -1.67
C PRO A 249 -0.23 6.27 -1.00
N THR A 250 0.20 5.83 0.16
CA THR A 250 1.07 6.61 1.04
C THR A 250 2.52 6.71 0.56
N PRO A 251 3.13 5.67 -0.08
CA PRO A 251 4.42 5.83 -0.76
C PRO A 251 4.40 6.96 -1.80
N MET A 252 3.31 7.06 -2.59
CA MET A 252 3.17 8.10 -3.61
C MET A 252 3.06 9.50 -3.00
N LEU A 253 2.34 9.66 -1.88
CA LEU A 253 2.26 10.94 -1.16
C LEU A 253 3.64 11.38 -0.69
N GLY A 254 4.45 10.47 -0.15
CA GLY A 254 5.82 10.72 0.24
C GLY A 254 6.71 11.16 -0.93
N VAL A 255 6.64 10.44 -2.05
CA VAL A 255 7.36 10.79 -3.29
C VAL A 255 6.94 12.16 -3.81
N ALA A 256 5.64 12.47 -3.82
CA ALA A 256 5.14 13.77 -4.28
C ALA A 256 5.60 14.91 -3.36
N ARG A 257 5.62 14.72 -2.06
CA ARG A 257 6.18 15.68 -1.11
C ARG A 257 7.65 15.95 -1.41
N ARG A 258 8.45 14.89 -1.60
CA ARG A 258 9.86 15.01 -2.00
C ARG A 258 10.01 15.79 -3.30
N ALA A 259 9.21 15.52 -4.30
CA ALA A 259 9.29 16.19 -5.59
C ALA A 259 9.03 17.69 -5.49
N LEU A 260 8.01 18.10 -4.71
CA LEU A 260 7.71 19.51 -4.47
C LEU A 260 8.83 20.21 -3.65
N ASP A 261 9.41 19.54 -2.67
CA ASP A 261 10.54 20.06 -1.88
C ASP A 261 11.77 20.28 -2.79
N VAL A 262 12.12 19.25 -3.59
CA VAL A 262 13.27 19.32 -4.52
C VAL A 262 13.11 20.43 -5.55
N VAL A 263 11.93 20.61 -6.13
CA VAL A 263 11.72 21.66 -7.13
C VAL A 263 11.71 23.05 -6.50
N ALA A 264 11.21 23.19 -5.27
CA ALA A 264 11.25 24.44 -4.52
C ALA A 264 12.72 24.87 -4.23
N ASP A 265 13.58 23.93 -3.85
CA ASP A 265 15.00 24.19 -3.64
C ASP A 265 15.73 24.50 -4.96
N LEU A 266 15.45 23.74 -6.01
CA LEU A 266 15.96 24.00 -7.34
C LEU A 266 15.59 25.41 -7.84
N ALA A 267 14.37 25.85 -7.62
CA ALA A 267 13.88 27.15 -8.08
C ALA A 267 14.63 28.34 -7.43
N ARG A 268 15.18 28.16 -6.24
CA ARG A 268 15.97 29.19 -5.53
C ARG A 268 17.35 29.42 -6.13
N THR A 269 17.87 28.47 -6.90
CA THR A 269 19.25 28.52 -7.43
C THR A 269 19.33 28.47 -8.94
N LYS A 270 18.32 27.93 -9.63
CA LYS A 270 18.32 27.73 -11.08
C LYS A 270 18.00 29.02 -11.82
N SER A 271 18.87 29.43 -12.76
CA SER A 271 18.56 30.41 -13.80
C SER A 271 18.16 29.67 -15.08
N PRO A 272 16.92 29.82 -15.58
CA PRO A 272 16.51 29.20 -16.82
C PRO A 272 17.22 29.82 -18.04
N VAL A 273 17.46 29.02 -19.08
CA VAL A 273 18.07 29.48 -20.34
C VAL A 273 17.27 30.65 -20.91
N GLY A 274 17.96 31.71 -21.34
CA GLY A 274 17.34 32.93 -21.90
C GLY A 274 16.67 33.81 -20.84
N SER A 275 17.01 33.65 -19.55
CA SER A 275 16.49 34.50 -18.47
C SER A 275 17.63 35.11 -17.64
N ASN A 276 17.45 36.35 -17.22
CA ASN A 276 18.37 37.04 -16.30
C ASN A 276 17.99 36.86 -14.83
N GLY A 277 16.89 36.16 -14.52
CA GLY A 277 16.41 35.93 -13.17
C GLY A 277 16.37 34.46 -12.82
N LEU A 278 16.11 34.17 -11.53
CA LEU A 278 15.95 32.81 -11.04
C LEU A 278 14.59 32.24 -11.37
N LEU A 279 14.50 30.92 -11.37
CA LEU A 279 13.24 30.20 -11.61
C LEU A 279 12.16 30.58 -10.57
N LYS A 280 12.55 30.82 -9.30
CA LYS A 280 11.64 31.27 -8.23
C LYS A 280 10.94 32.60 -8.54
N ASP A 281 11.52 33.46 -9.39
CA ASP A 281 10.99 34.78 -9.74
C ASP A 281 9.99 34.74 -10.89
N ARG A 282 9.80 33.55 -11.49
CA ARG A 282 8.83 33.35 -12.58
C ARG A 282 7.41 33.12 -12.04
N PRO A 283 6.43 33.98 -12.43
CA PRO A 283 5.03 33.80 -12.00
C PRO A 283 4.45 32.41 -12.31
N SER A 284 4.82 31.83 -13.47
CA SER A 284 4.36 30.48 -13.87
C SER A 284 4.85 29.40 -12.91
N ALA A 285 6.10 29.47 -12.45
CA ALA A 285 6.63 28.52 -11.49
C ALA A 285 5.96 28.65 -10.10
N GLN A 286 5.72 29.89 -9.68
CA GLN A 286 5.03 30.19 -8.42
C GLN A 286 3.59 29.65 -8.44
N VAL A 287 2.84 29.88 -9.52
CA VAL A 287 1.46 29.36 -9.68
C VAL A 287 1.45 27.83 -9.70
N GLN A 288 2.35 27.19 -10.46
CA GLN A 288 2.40 25.73 -10.54
C GLN A 288 2.79 25.09 -9.19
N LEU A 289 3.74 25.68 -8.45
CA LEU A 289 4.11 25.19 -7.13
C LEU A 289 2.93 25.29 -6.15
N GLY A 290 2.23 26.44 -6.14
CA GLY A 290 1.03 26.61 -5.31
C GLY A 290 -0.09 25.61 -5.64
N ARG A 291 -0.30 25.32 -6.94
CA ARG A 291 -1.24 24.29 -7.38
C ARG A 291 -0.81 22.89 -6.93
N GLY A 292 0.47 22.54 -7.09
CA GLY A 292 1.01 21.25 -6.63
C GLY A 292 0.82 21.03 -5.12
N GLU A 293 1.09 22.08 -4.33
CA GLU A 293 0.84 22.05 -2.88
C GLU A 293 -0.65 21.85 -2.54
N ALA A 294 -1.54 22.56 -3.20
CA ALA A 294 -2.98 22.46 -2.96
C ALA A 294 -3.51 21.06 -3.32
N ILE A 295 -3.10 20.52 -4.47
CA ILE A 295 -3.51 19.20 -4.95
C ILE A 295 -3.00 18.11 -4.00
N LEU A 296 -1.71 18.12 -3.65
CA LEU A 296 -1.15 17.10 -2.76
C LEU A 296 -1.82 17.14 -1.38
N ARG A 297 -1.99 18.33 -0.80
CA ARG A 297 -2.64 18.49 0.51
C ARG A 297 -4.09 18.04 0.51
N SER A 298 -4.87 18.37 -0.55
CA SER A 298 -6.27 17.95 -0.63
C SER A 298 -6.41 16.42 -0.69
N GLY A 299 -5.58 15.74 -1.52
CA GLY A 299 -5.59 14.28 -1.60
C GLY A 299 -5.20 13.62 -0.27
N ARG A 300 -4.16 14.13 0.39
CA ARG A 300 -3.72 13.66 1.70
C ARG A 300 -4.77 13.86 2.78
N LEU A 301 -5.39 15.04 2.84
CA LEU A 301 -6.40 15.33 3.84
C LEU A 301 -7.64 14.46 3.68
N LEU A 302 -8.14 14.27 2.45
CA LEU A 302 -9.28 13.37 2.20
C LEU A 302 -8.96 11.94 2.64
N LEU A 303 -7.77 11.44 2.32
CA LEU A 303 -7.33 10.10 2.74
C LEU A 303 -7.34 9.96 4.26
N LEU A 304 -6.69 10.89 4.97
CA LEU A 304 -6.57 10.81 6.42
C LEU A 304 -7.92 10.99 7.14
N ASP A 305 -8.81 11.85 6.62
CA ASP A 305 -10.16 12.04 7.15
C ASP A 305 -11.00 10.76 7.03
N THR A 306 -10.96 10.10 5.86
CA THR A 306 -11.68 8.83 5.66
C THR A 306 -11.13 7.70 6.52
N LEU A 307 -9.80 7.64 6.72
CA LEU A 307 -9.16 6.65 7.60
C LEU A 307 -9.52 6.88 9.06
N ASP A 308 -9.48 8.13 9.53
CA ASP A 308 -9.85 8.45 10.92
C ASP A 308 -11.33 8.14 11.18
N ALA A 309 -12.21 8.51 10.25
CA ALA A 309 -13.63 8.17 10.34
C ALA A 309 -13.86 6.64 10.41
N ALA A 310 -13.15 5.87 9.63
CA ALA A 310 -13.23 4.40 9.67
C ALA A 310 -12.68 3.85 10.99
N TRP A 311 -11.57 4.39 11.47
CA TRP A 311 -10.98 3.98 12.73
C TRP A 311 -11.90 4.24 13.93
N GLN A 312 -12.55 5.39 14.01
CA GLN A 312 -13.52 5.68 15.07
C GLN A 312 -14.66 4.65 15.09
N ARG A 313 -15.12 4.20 13.91
CA ARG A 313 -16.12 3.13 13.84
C ARG A 313 -15.59 1.79 14.36
N CYS A 314 -14.31 1.48 14.07
CA CYS A 314 -13.68 0.28 14.60
C CYS A 314 -13.60 0.31 16.13
N LEU A 315 -13.25 1.46 16.72
CA LEU A 315 -13.20 1.67 18.17
C LEU A 315 -14.59 1.52 18.81
N ASP A 316 -15.63 2.05 18.16
CA ASP A 316 -17.02 1.95 18.61
C ASP A 316 -17.62 0.54 18.39
N GLY A 317 -16.91 -0.39 17.76
CA GLY A 317 -17.42 -1.72 17.43
C GLY A 317 -18.52 -1.74 16.36
N ARG A 318 -18.63 -0.67 15.55
CA ARG A 318 -19.65 -0.54 14.50
C ARG A 318 -19.15 -1.05 13.16
N ALA A 319 -19.99 -1.84 12.47
CA ALA A 319 -19.70 -2.30 11.12
C ALA A 319 -19.68 -1.14 10.10
N HIS A 320 -18.94 -1.30 9.02
CA HIS A 320 -18.88 -0.34 7.92
C HIS A 320 -19.95 -0.67 6.87
N SER A 321 -20.73 0.34 6.48
CA SER A 321 -21.64 0.22 5.32
C SER A 321 -20.84 0.20 4.01
N LEU A 322 -21.49 -0.23 2.93
CA LEU A 322 -20.87 -0.20 1.60
C LEU A 322 -20.47 1.23 1.18
N GLU A 323 -21.30 2.22 1.51
CA GLU A 323 -20.98 3.65 1.25
C GLU A 323 -19.71 4.08 1.97
N GLN A 324 -19.53 3.72 3.24
CA GLN A 324 -18.33 4.06 4.01
C GLN A 324 -17.06 3.36 3.49
N LYS A 325 -17.21 2.13 3.02
CA LYS A 325 -16.12 1.43 2.32
C LYS A 325 -15.79 2.11 0.99
N ALA A 326 -16.79 2.58 0.26
CA ALA A 326 -16.58 3.34 -0.97
C ALA A 326 -15.93 4.71 -0.73
N GLU A 327 -16.18 5.37 0.41
CA GLU A 327 -15.48 6.60 0.82
C GLU A 327 -13.98 6.35 1.04
N LEU A 328 -13.59 5.24 1.67
CA LEU A 328 -12.19 4.84 1.81
C LEU A 328 -11.53 4.64 0.44
N LEU A 329 -12.23 3.97 -0.50
CA LEU A 329 -11.76 3.79 -1.86
C LEU A 329 -11.59 5.12 -2.60
N LEU A 330 -12.53 6.06 -2.40
CA LEU A 330 -12.45 7.41 -2.97
C LEU A 330 -11.22 8.16 -2.44
N GLY A 331 -10.98 8.14 -1.14
CA GLY A 331 -9.82 8.76 -0.49
C GLY A 331 -8.51 8.19 -1.04
N LEU A 332 -8.42 6.85 -1.17
CA LEU A 332 -7.28 6.15 -1.74
C LEU A 332 -6.99 6.60 -3.19
N ALA A 333 -7.99 6.50 -4.07
CA ALA A 333 -7.83 6.83 -5.48
C ALA A 333 -7.48 8.30 -5.69
N HIS A 334 -8.10 9.20 -4.90
CA HIS A 334 -7.83 10.63 -4.97
C HIS A 334 -6.42 10.98 -4.49
N ALA A 335 -5.95 10.36 -3.41
CA ALA A 335 -4.59 10.55 -2.91
C ALA A 335 -3.55 10.14 -3.97
N MET A 336 -3.73 8.98 -4.61
CA MET A 336 -2.83 8.52 -5.68
C MET A 336 -2.84 9.46 -6.89
N GLY A 337 -4.01 9.87 -7.39
CA GLY A 337 -4.14 10.81 -8.49
C GLY A 337 -3.53 12.18 -8.18
N SER A 338 -3.72 12.67 -6.95
CA SER A 338 -3.14 13.93 -6.46
C SER A 338 -1.60 13.88 -6.41
N ALA A 339 -1.04 12.75 -5.97
CA ALA A 339 0.41 12.56 -5.93
C ALA A 339 1.02 12.58 -7.34
N VAL A 340 0.41 11.90 -8.32
CA VAL A 340 0.84 11.94 -9.72
C VAL A 340 0.85 13.37 -10.24
N GLN A 341 -0.25 14.10 -10.09
CA GLN A 341 -0.37 15.49 -10.58
C GLN A 341 0.66 16.41 -9.92
N ALA A 342 0.90 16.28 -8.62
CA ALA A 342 1.90 17.08 -7.91
C ALA A 342 3.31 16.83 -8.44
N VAL A 343 3.70 15.58 -8.73
CA VAL A 343 5.00 15.24 -9.31
C VAL A 343 5.12 15.76 -10.75
N GLU A 344 4.08 15.64 -11.56
CA GLU A 344 4.06 16.18 -12.93
C GLU A 344 4.24 17.70 -12.94
N LEU A 345 3.60 18.44 -12.03
CA LEU A 345 3.80 19.88 -11.86
C LEU A 345 5.23 20.20 -11.41
N ALA A 346 5.80 19.46 -10.46
CA ALA A 346 7.19 19.64 -10.02
C ALA A 346 8.18 19.44 -11.19
N CYS A 347 7.99 18.41 -12.01
CA CYS A 347 8.79 18.17 -13.21
C CYS A 347 8.61 19.26 -14.26
N SER A 348 7.40 19.77 -14.47
CA SER A 348 7.11 20.89 -15.37
C SER A 348 7.85 22.16 -14.94
N ILE A 349 7.86 22.49 -13.65
CA ILE A 349 8.61 23.63 -13.10
C ILE A 349 10.11 23.45 -13.34
N ALA A 350 10.64 22.25 -13.06
CA ALA A 350 12.06 21.93 -13.19
C ALA A 350 12.53 21.96 -14.66
N GLY A 351 11.63 21.76 -15.64
CA GLY A 351 11.95 21.68 -17.07
C GLY A 351 12.96 20.57 -17.36
N THR A 352 13.93 20.81 -18.24
CA THR A 352 14.92 19.79 -18.66
C THR A 352 15.79 19.22 -17.53
N THR A 353 15.84 19.87 -16.36
CA THR A 353 16.54 19.33 -15.18
C THR A 353 15.85 18.09 -14.65
N ALA A 354 14.52 17.96 -14.80
CA ALA A 354 13.78 16.80 -14.34
C ALA A 354 14.14 15.50 -15.08
N PHE A 355 14.68 15.58 -16.30
CA PHE A 355 15.00 14.39 -17.12
C PHE A 355 16.40 13.83 -16.92
N ARG A 356 17.23 14.52 -16.15
CA ARG A 356 18.60 14.05 -15.90
C ARG A 356 18.57 12.88 -14.92
N ALA A 357 19.27 11.78 -15.21
CA ALA A 357 19.38 10.62 -14.35
C ALA A 357 19.95 10.95 -12.94
N THR A 358 20.66 12.09 -12.81
CA THR A 358 21.18 12.60 -11.53
C THR A 358 20.16 13.43 -10.76
N SER A 359 18.99 13.71 -11.34
CA SER A 359 17.94 14.50 -10.68
C SER A 359 17.04 13.60 -9.84
N PRO A 360 16.78 13.92 -8.57
CA PRO A 360 15.79 13.18 -7.78
C PRO A 360 14.38 13.20 -8.40
N LEU A 361 14.04 14.23 -9.19
CA LEU A 361 12.73 14.35 -9.85
C LEU A 361 12.52 13.28 -10.91
N GLU A 362 13.58 12.85 -11.58
CA GLU A 362 13.53 11.79 -12.60
C GLU A 362 13.00 10.49 -12.00
N ARG A 363 13.57 10.07 -10.85
CA ARG A 363 13.10 8.88 -10.13
C ARG A 363 11.69 9.08 -9.57
N CYS A 364 11.40 10.23 -8.93
CA CYS A 364 10.05 10.55 -8.46
C CYS A 364 9.01 10.38 -9.58
N PHE A 365 9.33 10.87 -10.78
CA PHE A 365 8.43 10.75 -11.94
C PHE A 365 8.22 9.29 -12.36
N ARG A 366 9.29 8.52 -12.55
CA ARG A 366 9.19 7.10 -12.94
C ARG A 366 8.40 6.27 -11.93
N ASP A 367 8.64 6.50 -10.64
CA ASP A 367 8.01 5.73 -9.58
C ASP A 367 6.51 6.00 -9.51
N VAL A 368 6.07 7.27 -9.53
CA VAL A 368 4.62 7.55 -9.51
C VAL A 368 3.93 7.12 -10.81
N GLN A 369 4.62 7.19 -11.97
CA GLN A 369 4.08 6.70 -13.24
C GLN A 369 3.94 5.17 -13.23
N THR A 370 4.80 4.44 -12.54
CA THR A 370 4.66 2.99 -12.36
C THR A 370 3.50 2.66 -11.41
N MET A 371 3.44 3.33 -10.25
CA MET A 371 2.43 3.08 -9.23
C MET A 371 1.01 3.47 -9.68
N ARG A 372 0.85 4.48 -10.56
CA ARG A 372 -0.48 4.89 -11.06
C ARG A 372 -1.23 3.79 -11.81
N HIS A 373 -0.52 2.76 -12.28
CA HIS A 373 -1.13 1.61 -12.96
C HIS A 373 -1.60 0.52 -12.00
N HIS A 374 -1.41 0.69 -10.70
CA HIS A 374 -1.97 -0.21 -9.71
C HIS A 374 -3.51 -0.20 -9.77
N VAL A 375 -4.15 -1.35 -9.62
CA VAL A 375 -5.61 -1.50 -9.78
C VAL A 375 -6.42 -0.58 -8.86
N TRP A 376 -5.89 -0.24 -7.69
CA TRP A 376 -6.49 0.69 -6.74
C TRP A 376 -6.34 2.16 -7.14
N ALA A 377 -5.37 2.50 -8.02
CA ALA A 377 -5.12 3.87 -8.50
C ALA A 377 -5.98 4.27 -9.69
N SER A 378 -6.69 3.31 -10.29
CA SER A 378 -7.47 3.54 -11.51
C SER A 378 -8.54 4.62 -11.30
N GLU A 379 -8.70 5.53 -12.27
CA GLU A 379 -9.81 6.49 -12.32
C GLU A 379 -11.19 5.83 -12.24
N GLN A 380 -11.31 4.56 -12.64
CA GLN A 380 -12.53 3.78 -12.47
C GLN A 380 -12.97 3.68 -11.00
N ARG A 381 -12.08 3.87 -10.03
CA ARG A 381 -12.43 3.87 -8.60
C ARG A 381 -13.36 5.02 -8.22
N TYR A 382 -13.24 6.18 -8.90
CA TYR A 382 -14.26 7.24 -8.78
C TYR A 382 -15.63 6.78 -9.30
N GLY A 383 -15.63 6.00 -10.40
CA GLY A 383 -16.84 5.36 -10.93
C GLY A 383 -17.46 4.39 -9.93
N THR A 384 -16.64 3.53 -9.29
CA THR A 384 -17.09 2.60 -8.24
C THR A 384 -17.77 3.33 -7.08
N PHE A 385 -17.17 4.42 -6.58
CA PHE A 385 -17.80 5.28 -5.57
C PHE A 385 -19.14 5.85 -6.06
N GLY A 386 -19.16 6.39 -7.28
CA GLY A 386 -20.38 6.94 -7.90
C GLY A 386 -21.50 5.90 -8.04
N GLN A 387 -21.16 4.67 -8.44
CA GLN A 387 -22.10 3.55 -8.54
C GLN A 387 -22.73 3.24 -7.18
N VAL A 388 -21.93 3.09 -6.14
CA VAL A 388 -22.43 2.86 -4.76
C VAL A 388 -23.33 4.00 -4.33
N ARG A 389 -22.93 5.24 -4.54
CA ARG A 389 -23.68 6.46 -4.15
C ARG A 389 -25.02 6.61 -4.88
N LEU A 390 -25.10 6.10 -6.11
CA LEU A 390 -26.30 6.10 -6.94
C LEU A 390 -27.15 4.81 -6.78
N GLY A 391 -26.75 3.88 -5.92
CA GLY A 391 -27.44 2.59 -5.72
C GLY A 391 -27.32 1.62 -6.90
N VAL A 392 -26.26 1.77 -7.73
CA VAL A 392 -25.94 0.86 -8.83
C VAL A 392 -24.94 -0.18 -8.35
N HIS A 393 -24.93 -1.36 -8.96
CA HIS A 393 -23.97 -2.41 -8.64
C HIS A 393 -22.52 -1.94 -8.89
N ALA A 394 -21.66 -2.13 -7.92
CA ALA A 394 -20.25 -1.71 -8.00
C ALA A 394 -19.47 -2.62 -8.95
N ASP A 395 -18.71 -2.02 -9.87
CA ASP A 395 -17.85 -2.70 -10.83
C ASP A 395 -16.54 -3.26 -10.22
N PHE A 396 -16.26 -2.90 -8.97
CA PHE A 396 -15.10 -3.37 -8.22
C PHE A 396 -15.54 -4.10 -6.95
N PRO A 397 -15.76 -5.43 -7.02
CA PRO A 397 -16.32 -6.20 -5.91
C PRO A 397 -15.54 -6.11 -4.60
N VAL A 398 -14.22 -5.85 -4.67
CA VAL A 398 -13.35 -5.72 -3.50
C VAL A 398 -13.78 -4.57 -2.57
N VAL A 399 -14.56 -3.60 -3.04
CA VAL A 399 -15.14 -2.56 -2.20
C VAL A 399 -16.06 -3.13 -1.11
N ALA A 400 -16.58 -4.33 -1.29
CA ALA A 400 -17.44 -4.99 -0.29
C ALA A 400 -16.66 -5.65 0.87
N PHE A 401 -15.34 -5.80 0.74
CA PHE A 401 -14.47 -6.47 1.71
C PHE A 401 -13.97 -5.56 2.81
#